data_f1a2ec60f3bf42d46674ecc77eb792b1
#
_entry.id   f1a2ec60f3bf42d46674ecc77eb792b1
#
_cell.length_a   1.000
_cell.length_b   1.000
_cell.length_c   1.000
_cell.angle_alpha   90.00
_cell.angle_beta   90.00
_cell.angle_gamma   90.00
#
_symmetry.space_group_name_H-M   'P 1'
#
loop_
_entity.id
_entity.type
_entity.pdbx_description
1 polymer ?
#
loop_
_entity_poly.entity_id
_entity_poly.type
_entity_poly.pdbx_seq_one_letter_code
_entity_poly.pdbx_strand_id
1 'polypeptide(L)'
;RPITVRAVVTPTWKEEAERELSNGIATADQQLAQLEQEGQDVVDQVRRQSANPLDPRVQDQVGQIQQQVAAKRAELEEQKRNLLQQQAQVRELEMDQIVEQGQLESTCELKVGDNLVQKMQVAIVVRDGVVQSIEEG
;
A
#
# COMPACT_ATOMS: atom_id res chain seq x y z
N ARG A 1 -0.57 -25.27 -2.17
CA ARG A 1 -1.77 -24.77 -1.46
C ARG A 1 -1.50 -23.43 -0.79
N PRO A 2 -2.49 -22.53 -0.72
CA PRO A 2 -2.35 -21.31 0.03
C PRO A 2 -2.38 -21.59 1.54
N ILE A 3 -1.52 -20.88 2.28
CA ILE A 3 -1.51 -20.91 3.74
C ILE A 3 -1.82 -19.50 4.23
N THR A 4 -2.90 -19.35 5.00
CA THR A 4 -3.24 -18.07 5.63
C THR A 4 -2.31 -17.82 6.80
N VAL A 5 -1.65 -16.68 6.81
CA VAL A 5 -0.78 -16.25 7.92
C VAL A 5 -1.55 -15.26 8.80
N ARG A 6 -1.71 -15.61 10.07
CA ARG A 6 -2.30 -14.74 11.10
C ARG A 6 -1.24 -14.38 12.12
N ALA A 7 -1.28 -13.13 12.54
CA ALA A 7 -0.35 -12.62 13.54
C ALA A 7 -1.07 -12.28 14.84
N VAL A 8 -0.41 -12.54 15.96
CA VAL A 8 -0.85 -12.04 17.25
C VAL A 8 -0.36 -10.61 17.40
N VAL A 9 -1.25 -9.71 17.78
CA VAL A 9 -0.91 -8.31 18.01
C VAL A 9 -0.10 -8.19 19.31
N THR A 10 1.16 -7.78 19.15
CA THR A 10 2.09 -7.52 20.26
C THR A 10 2.55 -6.07 20.17
N PRO A 11 3.19 -5.52 21.22
CA PRO A 11 3.78 -4.17 21.13
C PRO A 11 4.77 -4.06 19.97
N THR A 12 5.62 -5.05 19.76
CA THR A 12 6.56 -5.07 18.62
C THR A 12 5.85 -5.09 17.28
N TRP A 13 4.81 -5.92 17.15
CA TRP A 13 4.00 -5.98 15.92
C TRP A 13 3.38 -4.62 15.60
N LYS A 14 2.81 -3.94 16.60
CA LYS A 14 2.23 -2.60 16.42
C LYS A 14 3.28 -1.57 16.01
N GLU A 15 4.45 -1.57 16.66
CA GLU A 15 5.53 -0.65 16.30
C GLU A 15 5.98 -0.83 14.85
N GLU A 16 6.17 -2.08 14.44
CA GLU A 16 6.58 -2.39 13.06
C GLU A 16 5.51 -1.99 12.05
N ALA A 17 4.24 -2.29 12.33
CA ALA A 17 3.13 -1.92 11.46
C ALA A 17 3.02 -0.39 11.33
N GLU A 18 3.11 0.34 12.43
CA GLU A 18 3.06 1.81 12.42
C GLU A 18 4.26 2.40 11.69
N ARG A 19 5.44 1.80 11.84
CA ARG A 19 6.65 2.26 11.14
C ARG A 19 6.51 2.10 9.64
N GLU A 20 6.04 0.95 9.16
CA GLU A 20 5.82 0.70 7.73
C GLU A 20 4.80 1.68 7.15
N LEU A 21 3.70 1.92 7.86
CA LEU A 21 2.67 2.87 7.43
C LEU A 21 3.19 4.31 7.43
N SER A 22 3.95 4.70 8.43
CA SER A 22 4.59 6.03 8.49
C SER A 22 5.57 6.23 7.36
N ASN A 23 6.35 5.21 7.01
CA ASN A 23 7.27 5.26 5.86
C ASN A 23 6.50 5.40 4.55
N GLY A 24 5.39 4.68 4.39
CA GLY A 24 4.53 4.80 3.23
C GLY A 24 3.93 6.20 3.08
N ILE A 25 3.49 6.80 4.19
CA ILE A 25 2.96 8.17 4.22
C ILE A 25 4.05 9.18 3.85
N ALA A 26 5.24 9.03 4.41
CA ALA A 26 6.38 9.90 4.09
C ALA A 26 6.77 9.80 2.61
N THR A 27 6.75 8.60 2.04
CA THR A 27 7.00 8.38 0.62
C THR A 27 5.94 9.06 -0.25
N ALA A 28 4.66 8.94 0.12
CA ALA A 28 3.58 9.61 -0.60
C ALA A 28 3.73 11.14 -0.54
N ASP A 29 4.06 11.70 0.62
CA ASP A 29 4.32 13.14 0.78
C ASP A 29 5.51 13.60 -0.07
N GLN A 30 6.58 12.82 -0.13
CA GLN A 30 7.74 13.11 -0.97
C GLN A 30 7.37 13.08 -2.45
N GLN A 31 6.60 12.10 -2.88
CA GLN A 31 6.12 11.99 -4.26
C GLN A 31 5.19 13.15 -4.63
N LEU A 32 4.34 13.59 -3.69
CA LEU A 32 3.48 14.77 -3.90
C LEU A 32 4.31 16.03 -4.10
N ALA A 33 5.31 16.27 -3.26
CA ALA A 33 6.20 17.42 -3.39
C ALA A 33 6.97 17.40 -4.71
N GLN A 34 7.51 16.23 -5.10
CA GLN A 34 8.23 16.03 -6.35
C GLN A 34 7.32 16.27 -7.56
N LEU A 35 6.08 15.76 -7.52
CA LEU A 35 5.09 15.95 -8.58
C LEU A 35 4.79 17.44 -8.80
N GLU A 36 4.59 18.21 -7.73
CA GLU A 36 4.34 19.65 -7.82
C GLU A 36 5.54 20.37 -8.44
N GLN A 37 6.75 20.04 -8.03
CA GLN A 37 7.96 20.67 -8.55
C GLN A 37 8.18 20.33 -10.02
N GLU A 38 8.09 19.06 -10.38
CA GLU A 38 8.27 18.60 -11.77
C GLU A 38 7.19 19.17 -12.70
N GLY A 39 5.95 19.20 -12.24
CA GLY A 39 4.83 19.77 -12.99
C GLY A 39 5.05 21.25 -13.26
N GLN A 40 5.49 22.01 -12.27
CA GLN A 40 5.78 23.43 -12.42
C GLN A 40 6.98 23.65 -13.36
N ASP A 41 8.02 22.84 -13.25
CA ASP A 41 9.20 22.93 -14.12
C ASP A 41 8.83 22.71 -15.60
N VAL A 42 7.97 21.72 -15.87
CA VAL A 42 7.51 21.44 -17.24
C VAL A 42 6.68 22.61 -17.79
N VAL A 43 5.78 23.15 -16.98
CA VAL A 43 4.96 24.33 -17.38
C VAL A 43 5.87 25.52 -17.69
N ASP A 44 6.85 25.79 -16.83
CA ASP A 44 7.78 26.89 -17.01
C ASP A 44 8.62 26.70 -18.30
N GLN A 45 9.04 25.46 -18.55
CA GLN A 45 9.81 25.12 -19.77
C GLN A 45 8.98 25.35 -21.04
N VAL A 46 7.72 24.91 -21.04
CA VAL A 46 6.80 25.13 -22.18
C VAL A 46 6.62 26.62 -22.46
N ARG A 47 6.42 27.43 -21.40
CA ARG A 47 6.27 28.87 -21.53
C ARG A 47 7.54 29.56 -22.04
N ARG A 48 8.71 29.15 -21.55
CA ARG A 48 10.00 29.72 -22.00
C ARG A 48 10.35 29.39 -23.44
N GLN A 49 9.97 28.22 -23.92
CA GLN A 49 10.24 27.78 -25.31
C GLN A 49 9.27 28.38 -26.31
N SER A 50 8.21 29.05 -25.83
CA SER A 50 7.22 29.67 -26.70
C SER A 50 7.58 31.11 -27.03
N ALA A 51 7.41 31.52 -28.30
CA ALA A 51 7.56 32.89 -28.75
C ALA A 51 6.45 33.79 -28.16
N ASN A 52 5.26 33.23 -27.94
CA ASN A 52 4.13 33.93 -27.32
C ASN A 52 3.48 33.01 -26.27
N PRO A 53 3.78 33.22 -24.98
CA PRO A 53 3.16 32.42 -23.89
C PRO A 53 1.63 32.55 -23.80
N LEU A 54 1.05 33.59 -24.37
CA LEU A 54 -0.39 33.81 -24.38
C LEU A 54 -1.10 33.17 -25.58
N ASP A 55 -0.35 32.52 -26.49
CA ASP A 55 -0.94 31.75 -27.58
C ASP A 55 -1.88 30.68 -27.03
N PRO A 56 -3.13 30.58 -27.55
CA PRO A 56 -4.09 29.58 -27.06
C PRO A 56 -3.57 28.14 -27.09
N ARG A 57 -2.70 27.79 -28.05
CA ARG A 57 -2.09 26.46 -28.15
C ARG A 57 -1.15 26.18 -26.97
N VAL A 58 -0.41 27.19 -26.53
CA VAL A 58 0.47 27.09 -25.36
C VAL A 58 -0.36 26.96 -24.10
N GLN A 59 -1.40 27.76 -23.96
CA GLN A 59 -2.32 27.69 -22.82
C GLN A 59 -3.02 26.34 -22.72
N ASP A 60 -3.45 25.76 -23.85
CA ASP A 60 -4.03 24.42 -23.89
C ASP A 60 -3.03 23.35 -23.47
N GLN A 61 -1.79 23.44 -23.92
CA GLN A 61 -0.72 22.50 -23.53
C GLN A 61 -0.43 22.58 -22.03
N VAL A 62 -0.34 23.76 -21.48
CA VAL A 62 -0.16 23.98 -20.04
C VAL A 62 -1.34 23.42 -19.27
N GLY A 63 -2.56 23.65 -19.73
CA GLY A 63 -3.78 23.13 -19.13
C GLY A 63 -3.80 21.59 -19.09
N GLN A 64 -3.37 20.94 -20.15
CA GLN A 64 -3.26 19.48 -20.19
C GLN A 64 -2.23 18.95 -19.18
N ILE A 65 -1.08 19.61 -19.07
CA ILE A 65 -0.06 19.25 -18.08
C ILE A 65 -0.62 19.37 -16.65
N GLN A 66 -1.30 20.50 -16.39
CA GLN A 66 -1.91 20.74 -15.07
C GLN A 66 -3.01 19.72 -14.74
N GLN A 67 -3.78 19.27 -15.73
CA GLN A 67 -4.78 18.20 -15.54
C GLN A 67 -4.12 16.87 -15.21
N GLN A 68 -3.04 16.52 -15.88
CA GLN A 68 -2.29 15.28 -15.60
C GLN A 68 -1.68 15.33 -14.18
N VAL A 69 -1.13 16.45 -13.79
CA VAL A 69 -0.60 16.67 -12.44
C VAL A 69 -1.72 16.53 -11.39
N ALA A 70 -2.87 17.15 -11.65
CA ALA A 70 -4.02 17.08 -10.74
C ALA A 70 -4.54 15.64 -10.58
N ALA A 71 -4.60 14.87 -11.67
CA ALA A 71 -5.02 13.47 -11.64
C ALA A 71 -4.05 12.61 -10.82
N LYS A 72 -2.73 12.79 -11.01
CA LYS A 72 -1.72 12.07 -10.25
C LYS A 72 -1.69 12.47 -8.78
N ARG A 73 -1.90 13.77 -8.51
CA ARG A 73 -2.03 14.27 -7.14
C ARG A 73 -3.20 13.61 -6.42
N ALA A 74 -4.36 13.53 -7.06
CA ALA A 74 -5.55 12.90 -6.47
C ALA A 74 -5.30 11.42 -6.14
N GLU A 75 -4.59 10.70 -7.02
CA GLU A 75 -4.21 9.31 -6.80
C GLU A 75 -3.29 9.16 -5.59
N LEU A 76 -2.25 9.99 -5.48
CA LEU A 76 -1.31 9.97 -4.36
C LEU A 76 -1.97 10.38 -3.03
N GLU A 77 -2.85 11.36 -3.06
CA GLU A 77 -3.63 11.78 -1.88
C GLU A 77 -4.56 10.67 -1.41
N GLU A 78 -5.17 9.91 -2.33
CA GLU A 78 -5.99 8.75 -1.99
C GLU A 78 -5.16 7.65 -1.34
N GLN A 79 -3.99 7.34 -1.88
CA GLN A 79 -3.05 6.40 -1.27
C GLN A 79 -2.68 6.81 0.15
N LYS A 80 -2.40 8.10 0.35
CA LYS A 80 -2.07 8.65 1.66
C LYS A 80 -3.24 8.51 2.64
N ARG A 81 -4.46 8.83 2.21
CA ARG A 81 -5.67 8.65 3.05
C ARG A 81 -5.84 7.19 3.49
N ASN A 82 -5.65 6.25 2.56
CA ASN A 82 -5.74 4.82 2.88
C ASN A 82 -4.70 4.40 3.92
N LEU A 83 -3.46 4.88 3.80
CA LEU A 83 -2.40 4.61 4.77
C LEU A 83 -2.70 5.20 6.15
N LEU A 84 -3.22 6.43 6.20
CA LEU A 84 -3.63 7.07 7.44
C LEU A 84 -4.78 6.31 8.12
N GLN A 85 -5.74 5.82 7.33
CA GLN A 85 -6.84 5.02 7.83
C GLN A 85 -6.35 3.69 8.41
N GLN A 86 -5.44 3.01 7.71
CA GLN A 86 -4.81 1.79 8.21
C GLN A 86 -4.05 2.04 9.51
N GLN A 87 -3.35 3.16 9.61
CA GLN A 87 -2.61 3.54 10.81
C GLN A 87 -3.56 3.74 12.01
N ALA A 88 -4.70 4.37 11.79
CA ALA A 88 -5.74 4.52 12.81
C ALA A 88 -6.29 3.16 13.25
N GLN A 89 -6.53 2.25 12.31
CA GLN A 89 -7.00 0.89 12.61
C GLN A 89 -5.98 0.10 13.43
N VAL A 90 -4.69 0.20 13.09
CA VAL A 90 -3.61 -0.46 13.84
C VAL A 90 -3.57 0.02 15.29
N ARG A 91 -3.74 1.33 15.50
CA ARG A 91 -3.74 1.91 16.85
C ARG A 91 -4.87 1.40 17.73
N GLU A 92 -6.02 1.09 17.13
CA GLU A 92 -7.20 0.59 17.83
C GLU A 92 -7.14 -0.91 18.14
N LEU A 93 -6.22 -1.66 17.53
CA LEU A 93 -6.10 -3.09 17.79
C LEU A 93 -5.67 -3.34 19.23
N GLU A 94 -6.32 -4.32 19.86
CA GLU A 94 -6.00 -4.75 21.22
C GLU A 94 -4.82 -5.71 21.23
N MET A 95 -4.05 -5.70 22.30
CA MET A 95 -2.97 -6.67 22.49
C MET A 95 -3.53 -8.09 22.54
N ASP A 96 -2.77 -9.02 21.98
CA ASP A 96 -3.11 -10.45 21.88
C ASP A 96 -4.27 -10.77 20.91
N GLN A 97 -4.84 -9.76 20.25
CA GLN A 97 -5.79 -9.97 19.17
C GLN A 97 -5.09 -10.68 18.01
N ILE A 98 -5.82 -11.52 17.29
CA ILE A 98 -5.30 -12.22 16.11
C ILE A 98 -5.82 -11.50 14.86
N VAL A 99 -4.91 -11.13 13.98
CA VAL A 99 -5.22 -10.44 12.73
C VAL A 99 -4.68 -11.22 11.54
N GLU A 100 -5.36 -11.14 10.41
CA GLU A 100 -4.87 -11.73 9.18
C GLU A 100 -3.72 -10.86 8.62
N GLN A 101 -2.57 -11.48 8.32
CA GLN A 101 -1.39 -10.75 7.89
C GLN A 101 -1.06 -10.97 6.41
N GLY A 102 -1.33 -12.16 5.88
CA GLY A 102 -1.02 -12.46 4.49
C GLY A 102 -1.20 -13.92 4.16
N GLN A 103 -0.62 -14.33 3.04
CA GLN A 103 -0.68 -15.71 2.57
C GLN A 103 0.70 -16.18 2.11
N LEU A 104 0.96 -17.46 2.29
CA LEU A 104 2.11 -18.17 1.75
C LEU A 104 1.64 -19.27 0.82
N GLU A 105 2.47 -19.61 -0.16
CA GLU A 105 2.27 -20.79 -1.01
C GLU A 105 3.07 -21.95 -0.47
N SER A 106 2.48 -23.14 -0.53
CA SER A 106 3.09 -24.37 -0.07
C SER A 106 2.67 -25.53 -0.93
N THR A 107 3.41 -26.64 -0.84
CA THR A 107 3.05 -27.89 -1.48
C THR A 107 2.52 -28.88 -0.44
N CYS A 108 1.68 -29.81 -0.85
CA CYS A 108 1.19 -30.88 -0.01
C CYS A 108 1.08 -32.17 -0.82
N GLU A 109 1.16 -33.32 -0.14
CA GLU A 109 0.92 -34.61 -0.74
C GLU A 109 -0.57 -34.92 -0.71
N LEU A 110 -1.09 -35.42 -1.83
CA LEU A 110 -2.48 -35.88 -1.92
C LEU A 110 -2.47 -37.40 -2.11
N LYS A 111 -3.35 -38.05 -1.37
CA LYS A 111 -3.57 -39.49 -1.46
C LYS A 111 -5.04 -39.79 -1.74
N VAL A 112 -5.32 -40.95 -2.33
CA VAL A 112 -6.69 -41.40 -2.50
C VAL A 112 -7.35 -41.51 -1.12
N GLY A 113 -8.54 -40.89 -1.00
CA GLY A 113 -9.28 -40.81 0.27
C GLY A 113 -9.13 -39.47 1.00
N ASP A 114 -8.18 -38.64 0.61
CA ASP A 114 -8.03 -37.30 1.21
C ASP A 114 -9.19 -36.39 0.79
N ASN A 115 -9.59 -35.50 1.71
CA ASN A 115 -10.53 -34.43 1.41
C ASN A 115 -9.76 -33.23 0.88
N LEU A 116 -9.93 -32.91 -0.39
CA LEU A 116 -9.23 -31.81 -1.06
C LEU A 116 -9.52 -30.46 -0.42
N VAL A 117 -10.77 -30.20 -0.06
CA VAL A 117 -11.16 -28.93 0.55
C VAL A 117 -10.47 -28.71 1.90
N GLN A 118 -10.42 -29.76 2.73
CA GLN A 118 -9.73 -29.68 4.01
C GLN A 118 -8.21 -29.51 3.83
N LYS A 119 -7.63 -30.16 2.84
CA LYS A 119 -6.20 -30.02 2.53
C LYS A 119 -5.82 -28.61 2.09
N MET A 120 -6.76 -27.85 1.55
CA MET A 120 -6.54 -26.48 1.12
C MET A 120 -6.76 -25.44 2.24
N GLN A 121 -7.31 -25.85 3.38
CA GLN A 121 -7.62 -24.99 4.50
C GLN A 121 -6.52 -25.06 5.56
N VAL A 122 -5.46 -24.30 5.35
CA VAL A 122 -4.34 -24.25 6.30
C VAL A 122 -4.12 -22.81 6.74
N ALA A 123 -3.99 -22.62 8.04
CA ALA A 123 -3.65 -21.34 8.64
C ALA A 123 -2.55 -21.52 9.68
N ILE A 124 -1.65 -20.57 9.77
CA ILE A 124 -0.64 -20.49 10.83
C ILE A 124 -0.85 -19.23 11.64
N VAL A 125 -0.57 -19.32 12.93
CA VAL A 125 -0.58 -18.18 13.83
C VAL A 125 0.84 -17.92 14.29
N VAL A 126 1.28 -16.66 14.13
CA VAL A 126 2.65 -16.22 14.41
C VAL A 126 2.64 -15.15 15.47
N ARG A 127 3.54 -15.25 16.46
CA ARG A 127 3.80 -14.22 17.45
C ARG A 127 5.25 -13.78 17.36
N ASP A 128 5.48 -12.52 16.98
CA ASP A 128 6.81 -11.95 16.82
C ASP A 128 7.75 -12.82 15.96
N GLY A 129 7.21 -13.30 14.84
CA GLY A 129 7.95 -14.14 13.88
C GLY A 129 8.01 -15.62 14.22
N VAL A 130 7.51 -16.05 15.37
CA VAL A 130 7.54 -17.44 15.81
C VAL A 130 6.17 -18.09 15.59
N VAL A 131 6.16 -19.23 14.91
CA VAL A 131 4.93 -20.00 14.69
C VAL A 131 4.41 -20.55 16.01
N GLN A 132 3.20 -20.17 16.39
CA GLN A 132 2.54 -20.61 17.61
C GLN A 132 1.65 -21.82 17.37
N SER A 133 0.99 -21.87 16.21
CA SER A 133 0.12 -22.98 15.86
C SER A 133 0.02 -23.13 14.35
N ILE A 134 -0.27 -24.36 13.93
CA ILE A 134 -0.61 -24.69 12.54
C ILE A 134 -1.98 -25.37 12.58
N GLU A 135 -2.96 -24.74 11.92
CA GLU A 135 -4.33 -25.24 11.86
C GLU A 135 -4.57 -25.85 10.49
N GLU A 136 -4.87 -27.15 10.45
CA GLU A 136 -5.27 -27.86 9.25
C GLU A 136 -6.76 -28.21 9.34
N GLY A 137 -7.49 -27.76 8.34
CA GLY A 137 -8.93 -28.01 8.26
C GLY A 137 -9.31 -29.45 7.86
#